data_8a40de6acdb3a1399eea73991d54c854
#
_entry.id   8a40de6acdb3a1399eea73991d54c854
#
_cell.length_a   1.000
_cell.length_b   1.000
_cell.length_c   1.000
_cell.angle_alpha   90.00
_cell.angle_beta   90.00
_cell.angle_gamma   90.00
#
_symmetry.space_group_name_H-M   'P 1'
#
loop_
_entity.id
_entity.type
_entity.pdbx_description
1 polymer ?
#
loop_
_entity_poly.entity_id
_entity_poly.type
_entity_poly.pdbx_seq_one_letter_code
_entity_poly.pdbx_strand_id
1 'polypeptide(L)'
;PVGAPNAEGYYKARGFWPNGHVGEDWNGKGGGNSDLGDPVYAIGEGIVVQSRDVRRGWGNVIIIRHLFIDKNGNVKLLDSLYAHLDSRNVVLNQIVKRGQKIGTIGNNRGMYLAHLHFETRKNLAIGMHRSSFSKTYSNYYSPTSFIRSHRRCPDSKKTFRVPINTFAPYPGNYPKDKNKPAPTIITKIKSSNKINPIKSILSKPQQNKSPSPIVSKKTDGPKTDTKIKRSIAQVKDQKPQ
;
A
#
# COMPACT_ATOMS: atom_id res chain seq x y z
N PRO A 1 -1.64 -3.84 1.29
CA PRO A 1 -2.83 -4.04 2.14
C PRO A 1 -3.50 -5.41 1.97
N VAL A 2 -3.22 -6.14 0.87
CA VAL A 2 -3.70 -7.48 0.58
C VAL A 2 -2.53 -8.40 0.19
N GLY A 3 -2.69 -9.74 0.30
CA GLY A 3 -1.69 -10.72 -0.13
C GLY A 3 -0.31 -10.46 0.49
N ALA A 4 -0.14 -10.73 1.77
CA ALA A 4 1.14 -10.54 2.43
C ALA A 4 2.17 -11.60 1.98
N PRO A 5 3.47 -11.21 1.79
CA PRO A 5 4.03 -9.89 2.08
C PRO A 5 4.01 -8.91 0.90
N ASN A 6 3.76 -9.35 -0.33
CA ASN A 6 3.98 -8.56 -1.55
C ASN A 6 2.78 -8.50 -2.49
N ALA A 7 1.56 -8.54 -1.96
CA ALA A 7 0.32 -8.68 -2.71
C ALA A 7 0.26 -9.99 -3.52
N GLU A 8 0.83 -11.05 -2.96
CA GLU A 8 0.79 -12.38 -3.56
C GLU A 8 -0.67 -12.84 -3.74
N GLY A 9 -0.97 -13.42 -4.89
CA GLY A 9 -2.35 -13.80 -5.24
C GLY A 9 -3.24 -12.67 -5.74
N TYR A 10 -2.74 -11.42 -5.79
CA TYR A 10 -3.50 -10.24 -6.21
C TYR A 10 -2.87 -9.53 -7.40
N TYR A 11 -3.72 -8.77 -8.09
CA TYR A 11 -3.28 -7.85 -9.13
C TYR A 11 -4.01 -6.51 -8.99
N LYS A 12 -3.41 -5.47 -9.52
CA LYS A 12 -4.00 -4.15 -9.57
C LYS A 12 -4.88 -4.04 -10.80
N ALA A 13 -6.19 -4.18 -10.60
CA ALA A 13 -7.18 -4.11 -11.67
C ALA A 13 -7.34 -2.67 -12.17
N ARG A 14 -7.29 -1.69 -11.26
CA ARG A 14 -7.33 -0.28 -11.60
C ARG A 14 -6.26 0.48 -10.85
N GLY A 15 -5.40 1.20 -11.58
CA GLY A 15 -4.30 1.97 -11.03
C GLY A 15 -4.71 3.35 -10.54
N PHE A 16 -3.77 3.98 -9.84
CA PHE A 16 -3.80 5.38 -9.48
C PHE A 16 -3.47 6.19 -10.72
N TRP A 17 -4.44 7.09 -11.15
CA TRP A 17 -4.23 7.98 -12.29
C TRP A 17 -3.73 7.26 -13.57
N PRO A 18 -4.13 7.68 -14.82
CA PRO A 18 -4.62 9.01 -15.20
C PRO A 18 -6.13 9.22 -15.16
N ASN A 19 -6.96 8.22 -14.99
CA ASN A 19 -8.42 8.34 -15.17
C ASN A 19 -9.15 8.99 -13.98
N GLY A 20 -8.49 9.87 -13.23
CA GLY A 20 -9.07 10.51 -12.05
C GLY A 20 -9.38 9.55 -10.90
N HIS A 21 -8.89 8.31 -10.97
CA HIS A 21 -8.96 7.35 -9.87
C HIS A 21 -7.88 7.68 -8.84
N VAL A 22 -8.27 8.13 -7.67
CA VAL A 22 -7.35 8.62 -6.63
C VAL A 22 -6.88 7.51 -5.68
N GLY A 23 -7.14 6.26 -6.02
CA GLY A 23 -6.74 5.04 -5.32
C GLY A 23 -6.24 3.98 -6.26
N GLU A 24 -6.16 2.78 -5.75
CA GLU A 24 -5.88 1.56 -6.50
C GLU A 24 -6.92 0.50 -6.14
N ASP A 25 -7.46 -0.20 -7.14
CA ASP A 25 -8.36 -1.32 -6.94
C ASP A 25 -7.57 -2.62 -7.09
N TRP A 26 -7.61 -3.44 -6.05
CA TRP A 26 -6.87 -4.68 -5.94
C TRP A 26 -7.82 -5.87 -5.92
N ASN A 27 -7.68 -6.77 -6.90
CA ASN A 27 -8.50 -7.97 -7.08
C ASN A 27 -7.66 -9.24 -6.92
N GLY A 28 -8.27 -10.28 -6.43
CA GLY A 28 -7.70 -11.63 -6.42
C GLY A 28 -7.54 -12.19 -7.83
N LYS A 29 -6.46 -12.91 -8.09
CA LYS A 29 -6.17 -13.53 -9.41
C LYS A 29 -7.18 -14.59 -9.82
N GLY A 30 -7.98 -15.11 -8.90
CA GLY A 30 -9.05 -16.06 -9.18
C GLY A 30 -10.22 -15.47 -9.96
N GLY A 31 -10.32 -14.12 -10.05
CA GLY A 31 -11.40 -13.42 -10.73
C GLY A 31 -12.75 -13.44 -10.01
N GLY A 32 -13.73 -12.73 -10.57
CA GLY A 32 -15.08 -12.65 -9.99
C GLY A 32 -15.07 -12.17 -8.54
N ASN A 33 -15.68 -12.95 -7.66
CA ASN A 33 -15.71 -12.73 -6.21
C ASN A 33 -14.79 -13.69 -5.44
N SER A 34 -13.71 -14.20 -6.07
CA SER A 34 -12.82 -15.18 -5.44
C SER A 34 -12.09 -14.65 -4.21
N ASP A 35 -11.97 -13.34 -4.07
CA ASP A 35 -11.32 -12.63 -2.97
C ASP A 35 -12.31 -12.06 -1.93
N LEU A 36 -13.62 -12.36 -2.08
CA LEU A 36 -14.62 -11.96 -1.09
C LEU A 36 -14.31 -12.60 0.27
N GLY A 37 -14.19 -11.76 1.29
CA GLY A 37 -13.86 -12.22 2.64
C GLY A 37 -12.35 -12.34 2.92
N ASP A 38 -11.50 -12.14 1.93
CA ASP A 38 -10.04 -12.18 2.10
C ASP A 38 -9.54 -11.07 3.03
N PRO A 39 -8.48 -11.32 3.79
CA PRO A 39 -8.01 -10.39 4.81
C PRO A 39 -7.40 -9.12 4.23
N VAL A 40 -7.75 -7.98 4.85
CA VAL A 40 -7.18 -6.67 4.60
C VAL A 40 -6.33 -6.24 5.78
N TYR A 41 -5.13 -5.71 5.48
CA TYR A 41 -4.12 -5.39 6.48
C TYR A 41 -3.74 -3.90 6.48
N ALA A 42 -3.45 -3.35 7.67
CA ALA A 42 -2.93 -2.00 7.83
C ALA A 42 -1.53 -1.89 7.20
N ILE A 43 -1.31 -0.85 6.38
CA ILE A 43 -0.01 -0.61 5.71
C ILE A 43 1.09 -0.13 6.65
N GLY A 44 0.72 0.39 7.80
CA GLY A 44 1.63 0.92 8.82
C GLY A 44 0.97 0.96 10.18
N GLU A 45 1.77 1.26 11.22
CA GLU A 45 1.22 1.62 12.51
C GLU A 45 0.45 2.95 12.40
N GLY A 46 -0.68 3.06 13.10
CA GLY A 46 -1.51 4.26 13.04
C GLY A 46 -2.72 4.19 13.96
N ILE A 47 -3.50 5.25 13.94
CA ILE A 47 -4.76 5.37 14.67
C ILE A 47 -5.94 5.32 13.70
N VAL A 48 -6.95 4.53 14.01
CA VAL A 48 -8.19 4.47 13.25
C VAL A 48 -8.97 5.79 13.46
N VAL A 49 -9.07 6.59 12.43
CA VAL A 49 -9.80 7.87 12.44
C VAL A 49 -11.19 7.77 11.84
N GLN A 50 -11.51 6.64 11.20
CA GLN A 50 -12.85 6.26 10.76
C GLN A 50 -12.96 4.75 10.65
N SER A 51 -14.09 4.19 11.12
CA SER A 51 -14.49 2.79 10.90
C SER A 51 -16.02 2.73 10.91
N ARG A 52 -16.64 2.81 9.73
CA ARG A 52 -18.11 2.82 9.61
C ARG A 52 -18.60 2.39 8.23
N ASP A 53 -19.88 2.02 8.15
CA ASP A 53 -20.59 1.89 6.89
C ASP A 53 -20.94 3.31 6.37
N VAL A 54 -20.38 3.67 5.25
CA VAL A 54 -20.63 4.94 4.57
C VAL A 54 -21.80 4.83 3.60
N ARG A 55 -22.24 3.59 3.31
CA ARG A 55 -23.28 3.28 2.34
C ARG A 55 -22.93 3.74 0.91
N ARG A 56 -23.95 3.74 0.02
CA ARG A 56 -23.78 4.08 -1.40
C ARG A 56 -22.60 3.32 -2.01
N GLY A 57 -21.86 3.92 -2.92
CA GLY A 57 -20.72 3.31 -3.58
C GLY A 57 -19.51 3.00 -2.69
N TRP A 58 -19.48 3.45 -1.42
CA TRP A 58 -18.34 3.22 -0.51
C TRP A 58 -18.46 1.93 0.31
N GLY A 59 -19.68 1.61 0.79
CA GLY A 59 -19.87 0.50 1.71
C GLY A 59 -19.15 0.70 3.05
N ASN A 60 -18.63 -0.38 3.60
CA ASN A 60 -17.80 -0.33 4.80
C ASN A 60 -16.44 0.28 4.50
N VAL A 61 -16.05 1.25 5.33
CA VAL A 61 -14.80 2.02 5.17
C VAL A 61 -14.02 2.08 6.49
N ILE A 62 -12.72 1.90 6.37
CA ILE A 62 -11.75 2.19 7.43
C ILE A 62 -10.79 3.25 6.92
N ILE A 63 -10.50 4.27 7.75
CA ILE A 63 -9.41 5.23 7.51
C ILE A 63 -8.47 5.16 8.71
N ILE A 64 -7.18 4.95 8.42
CA ILE A 64 -6.11 4.91 9.42
C ILE A 64 -5.18 6.09 9.16
N ARG A 65 -4.88 6.84 10.20
CA ARG A 65 -3.92 7.94 10.17
C ARG A 65 -2.57 7.47 10.65
N HIS A 66 -1.58 7.61 9.80
CA HIS A 66 -0.22 7.21 10.04
C HIS A 66 0.68 8.43 10.23
N LEU A 67 1.71 8.24 11.03
CA LEU A 67 2.84 9.15 11.12
C LEU A 67 4.05 8.47 10.47
N PHE A 68 4.78 9.21 9.65
CA PHE A 68 6.04 8.75 9.09
C PHE A 68 7.06 9.89 9.04
N ILE A 69 8.33 9.52 8.92
CA ILE A 69 9.42 10.47 8.75
C ILE A 69 9.85 10.44 7.28
N ASP A 70 9.80 11.58 6.62
CA ASP A 70 10.24 11.69 5.24
C ASP A 70 11.78 11.62 5.12
N LYS A 71 12.29 11.56 3.90
CA LYS A 71 13.73 11.48 3.61
C LYS A 71 14.56 12.64 4.15
N ASN A 72 13.91 13.77 4.47
CA ASN A 72 14.55 14.96 5.02
C ASN A 72 14.47 15.00 6.56
N GLY A 73 13.96 13.94 7.20
CA GLY A 73 13.78 13.87 8.64
C GLY A 73 12.51 14.57 9.16
N ASN A 74 11.64 15.09 8.28
CA ASN A 74 10.43 15.78 8.69
C ASN A 74 9.32 14.78 9.03
N VAL A 75 8.61 15.08 10.11
CA VAL A 75 7.40 14.34 10.48
C VAL A 75 6.26 14.70 9.56
N LYS A 76 5.65 13.70 8.95
CA LYS A 76 4.51 13.82 8.06
C LYS A 76 3.37 12.92 8.53
N LEU A 77 2.16 13.31 8.17
CA LEU A 77 0.95 12.53 8.40
C LEU A 77 0.36 12.08 7.05
N LEU A 78 -0.31 10.94 7.09
CA LEU A 78 -0.95 10.31 5.95
C LEU A 78 -2.19 9.58 6.41
N ASP A 79 -3.27 9.67 5.65
CA ASP A 79 -4.42 8.80 5.81
C ASP A 79 -4.40 7.68 4.76
N SER A 80 -4.48 6.42 5.21
CA SER A 80 -4.80 5.29 4.35
C SER A 80 -6.28 4.96 4.45
N LEU A 81 -6.95 4.83 3.29
CA LEU A 81 -8.36 4.47 3.22
C LEU A 81 -8.52 3.09 2.60
N TYR A 82 -9.38 2.30 3.20
CA TYR A 82 -9.79 0.95 2.77
C TYR A 82 -11.30 0.95 2.61
N ALA A 83 -11.82 0.67 1.41
CA ALA A 83 -13.25 0.70 1.13
C ALA A 83 -13.74 -0.58 0.46
N HIS A 84 -15.07 -0.66 0.32
CA HIS A 84 -15.83 -1.80 -0.17
C HIS A 84 -15.71 -3.04 0.71
N LEU A 85 -15.31 -2.85 1.97
CA LEU A 85 -15.07 -3.95 2.90
C LEU A 85 -16.37 -4.73 3.20
N ASP A 86 -16.22 -6.04 3.41
CA ASP A 86 -17.27 -6.90 3.95
C ASP A 86 -17.33 -6.73 5.47
N SER A 87 -16.21 -6.90 6.15
CA SER A 87 -16.11 -6.71 7.60
C SER A 87 -15.14 -5.61 7.99
N ARG A 88 -15.36 -5.02 9.17
CA ARG A 88 -14.47 -4.07 9.83
C ARG A 88 -14.12 -4.62 11.21
N ASN A 89 -12.84 -4.97 11.41
CA ASN A 89 -12.34 -5.62 12.63
C ASN A 89 -11.66 -4.63 13.58
N VAL A 90 -11.80 -3.33 13.32
CA VAL A 90 -11.23 -2.26 14.13
C VAL A 90 -12.25 -1.14 14.35
N VAL A 91 -12.10 -0.44 15.47
CA VAL A 91 -13.01 0.64 15.89
C VAL A 91 -12.31 1.99 15.90
N LEU A 92 -13.10 3.06 15.91
CA LEU A 92 -12.61 4.43 16.01
C LEU A 92 -11.67 4.59 17.22
N ASN A 93 -10.57 5.34 17.03
CA ASN A 93 -9.51 5.59 18.01
C ASN A 93 -8.64 4.37 18.38
N GLN A 94 -8.87 3.22 17.80
CA GLN A 94 -7.99 2.07 18.00
C GLN A 94 -6.62 2.32 17.35
N ILE A 95 -5.55 2.01 18.08
CA ILE A 95 -4.19 1.94 17.52
C ILE A 95 -4.02 0.58 16.88
N VAL A 96 -3.53 0.57 15.65
CA VAL A 96 -3.23 -0.65 14.89
C VAL A 96 -1.76 -0.72 14.58
N LYS A 97 -1.24 -1.94 14.50
CA LYS A 97 0.14 -2.22 14.09
C LYS A 97 0.22 -2.41 12.57
N ARG A 98 1.39 -2.17 11.99
CA ARG A 98 1.67 -2.56 10.61
C ARG A 98 1.42 -4.06 10.40
N GLY A 99 0.69 -4.42 9.34
CA GLY A 99 0.34 -5.81 9.03
C GLY A 99 -0.76 -6.40 9.92
N GLN A 100 -1.37 -5.62 10.81
CA GLN A 100 -2.54 -6.06 11.54
C GLN A 100 -3.73 -6.21 10.62
N LYS A 101 -4.46 -7.36 10.71
CA LYS A 101 -5.75 -7.54 10.02
C LYS A 101 -6.76 -6.52 10.54
N ILE A 102 -7.37 -5.76 9.65
CA ILE A 102 -8.29 -4.67 9.98
C ILE A 102 -9.71 -4.90 9.45
N GLY A 103 -9.87 -5.82 8.51
CA GLY A 103 -11.15 -6.15 7.90
C GLY A 103 -11.00 -7.23 6.85
N THR A 104 -12.02 -7.36 6.01
CA THR A 104 -12.03 -8.28 4.87
C THR A 104 -12.52 -7.59 3.61
N ILE A 105 -12.07 -8.08 2.45
CA ILE A 105 -12.52 -7.61 1.13
C ILE A 105 -14.02 -7.90 0.99
N GLY A 106 -14.73 -6.94 0.44
CA GLY A 106 -16.15 -7.04 0.16
C GLY A 106 -16.49 -6.67 -1.28
N ASN A 107 -17.79 -6.70 -1.58
CA ASN A 107 -18.37 -6.37 -2.88
C ASN A 107 -19.41 -5.24 -2.77
N ASN A 108 -19.44 -4.53 -1.65
CA ASN A 108 -20.42 -3.50 -1.33
C ASN A 108 -21.87 -3.97 -1.56
N ARG A 109 -22.23 -5.12 -0.95
CA ARG A 109 -23.56 -5.74 -1.06
C ARG A 109 -23.95 -6.11 -2.49
N GLY A 110 -23.00 -6.58 -3.28
CA GLY A 110 -23.22 -6.98 -4.67
C GLY A 110 -23.20 -5.83 -5.68
N MET A 111 -22.90 -4.59 -5.26
CA MET A 111 -22.80 -3.45 -6.16
C MET A 111 -21.60 -3.58 -7.10
N TYR A 112 -20.52 -4.26 -6.67
CA TYR A 112 -19.29 -4.51 -7.42
C TYR A 112 -18.92 -5.99 -7.34
N LEU A 113 -18.05 -6.44 -8.21
CA LEU A 113 -17.24 -7.62 -7.94
C LEU A 113 -16.32 -7.33 -6.76
N ALA A 114 -16.00 -8.36 -5.97
CA ALA A 114 -15.16 -8.20 -4.81
C ALA A 114 -13.81 -7.58 -5.19
N HIS A 115 -13.39 -6.59 -4.43
CA HIS A 115 -12.07 -5.95 -4.54
C HIS A 115 -11.82 -5.03 -3.36
N LEU A 116 -10.56 -4.72 -3.11
CA LEU A 116 -10.18 -3.66 -2.20
C LEU A 116 -9.93 -2.36 -2.97
N HIS A 117 -10.73 -1.31 -2.70
CA HIS A 117 -10.37 0.06 -3.07
C HIS A 117 -9.48 0.66 -1.99
N PHE A 118 -8.28 1.08 -2.37
CA PHE A 118 -7.25 1.53 -1.45
C PHE A 118 -6.66 2.89 -1.85
N GLU A 119 -6.64 3.85 -0.91
CA GLU A 119 -6.09 5.19 -1.15
C GLU A 119 -5.02 5.56 -0.12
N THR A 120 -4.11 6.46 -0.50
CA THR A 120 -3.15 7.14 0.38
C THR A 120 -3.27 8.64 0.21
N ARG A 121 -3.65 9.35 1.28
CA ARG A 121 -4.05 10.76 1.26
C ARG A 121 -3.09 11.64 2.04
N LYS A 122 -2.57 12.68 1.40
CA LYS A 122 -1.78 13.74 2.05
C LYS A 122 -2.67 14.70 2.82
N ASN A 123 -3.81 15.04 2.23
CA ASN A 123 -4.74 16.01 2.80
C ASN A 123 -5.69 15.31 3.79
N LEU A 124 -5.49 15.60 5.06
CA LEU A 124 -6.22 14.96 6.16
C LEU A 124 -7.66 15.47 6.32
N ALA A 125 -8.05 16.52 5.59
CA ALA A 125 -9.41 17.05 5.64
C ALA A 125 -10.39 16.29 4.74
N ILE A 126 -9.91 15.44 3.83
CA ILE A 126 -10.77 14.82 2.80
C ILE A 126 -11.86 13.95 3.41
N GLY A 127 -11.55 13.10 4.39
CA GLY A 127 -12.51 12.18 4.97
C GLY A 127 -13.30 11.42 3.89
N MET A 128 -14.63 11.50 3.94
CA MET A 128 -15.51 10.97 2.89
C MET A 128 -16.00 12.04 1.91
N HIS A 129 -15.69 13.30 2.11
CA HIS A 129 -16.12 14.41 1.27
C HIS A 129 -15.15 14.66 0.10
N ARG A 130 -14.77 13.59 -0.60
CA ARG A 130 -13.79 13.62 -1.69
C ARG A 130 -14.15 14.56 -2.83
N SER A 131 -15.43 14.74 -3.11
CA SER A 131 -15.92 15.61 -4.20
C SER A 131 -15.56 17.09 -4.03
N SER A 132 -15.34 17.54 -2.79
CA SER A 132 -14.93 18.92 -2.47
C SER A 132 -13.43 19.16 -2.62
N PHE A 133 -12.66 18.15 -2.98
CA PHE A 133 -11.20 18.26 -3.08
C PHE A 133 -10.74 17.88 -4.48
N SER A 134 -9.73 18.61 -4.97
CA SER A 134 -9.11 18.31 -6.25
C SER A 134 -8.54 16.89 -6.27
N LYS A 135 -8.80 16.16 -7.37
CA LYS A 135 -8.24 14.83 -7.63
C LYS A 135 -6.82 14.95 -8.19
N THR A 136 -5.92 15.60 -7.45
CA THR A 136 -4.54 15.86 -7.88
C THR A 136 -3.54 15.14 -7.00
N TYR A 137 -2.32 14.98 -7.51
CA TYR A 137 -1.19 14.46 -6.72
C TYR A 137 -0.86 15.33 -5.48
N SER A 138 -1.36 16.57 -5.41
CA SER A 138 -1.18 17.42 -4.23
C SER A 138 -1.93 16.88 -3.01
N ASN A 139 -3.10 16.28 -3.21
CA ASN A 139 -3.93 15.72 -2.15
C ASN A 139 -3.67 14.23 -1.87
N TYR A 140 -3.07 13.50 -2.82
CA TYR A 140 -2.90 12.05 -2.75
C TYR A 140 -1.46 11.63 -3.05
N TYR A 141 -1.11 10.44 -2.60
CA TYR A 141 0.04 9.70 -3.10
C TYR A 141 -0.44 8.58 -4.03
N SER A 142 0.40 8.14 -4.97
CA SER A 142 0.21 6.86 -5.62
C SER A 142 0.46 5.74 -4.59
N PRO A 143 -0.55 4.90 -4.27
CA PRO A 143 -0.45 4.00 -3.13
C PRO A 143 0.72 3.02 -3.22
N THR A 144 0.87 2.32 -4.35
CA THR A 144 1.99 1.38 -4.54
C THR A 144 3.34 2.08 -4.45
N SER A 145 3.48 3.25 -5.08
CA SER A 145 4.74 4.01 -5.06
C SER A 145 5.07 4.49 -3.64
N PHE A 146 4.07 4.95 -2.90
CA PHE A 146 4.24 5.36 -1.51
C PHE A 146 4.71 4.19 -0.65
N ILE A 147 4.03 3.03 -0.71
CA ILE A 147 4.39 1.85 0.07
C ILE A 147 5.81 1.39 -0.27
N ARG A 148 6.18 1.34 -1.55
CA ARG A 148 7.52 0.92 -1.98
C ARG A 148 8.62 1.82 -1.43
N SER A 149 8.44 3.13 -1.51
CA SER A 149 9.43 4.11 -1.04
C SER A 149 9.52 4.20 0.48
N HIS A 150 8.50 3.76 1.22
CA HIS A 150 8.41 3.85 2.68
C HIS A 150 8.42 2.49 3.40
N ARG A 151 8.78 1.41 2.70
CA ARG A 151 8.83 0.06 3.33
C ARG A 151 9.79 -0.04 4.51
N ARG A 152 10.84 0.77 4.49
CA ARG A 152 11.91 0.81 5.51
C ARG A 152 11.95 2.18 6.19
N CYS A 153 10.80 2.80 6.44
CA CYS A 153 10.78 4.02 7.22
C CYS A 153 11.42 3.79 8.58
N PRO A 154 12.33 4.67 9.00
CA PRO A 154 12.87 4.59 10.34
C PRO A 154 11.76 4.86 11.35
N ASP A 155 11.77 4.07 12.42
CA ASP A 155 10.88 4.29 13.54
C ASP A 155 11.27 5.56 14.30
N SER A 156 10.29 6.38 14.62
CA SER A 156 10.52 7.51 15.51
C SER A 156 10.52 7.05 16.97
N LYS A 157 11.59 7.36 17.69
CA LYS A 157 11.64 7.21 19.16
C LYS A 157 10.82 8.27 19.90
N LYS A 158 10.33 9.30 19.19
CA LYS A 158 9.60 10.43 19.75
C LYS A 158 8.10 10.15 19.75
N THR A 159 7.43 10.68 20.75
CA THR A 159 5.97 10.68 20.85
C THR A 159 5.41 11.92 20.12
N PHE A 160 4.41 11.73 19.29
CA PHE A 160 3.76 12.81 18.55
C PHE A 160 2.26 12.85 18.86
N ARG A 161 1.70 14.04 18.82
CA ARG A 161 0.26 14.23 18.86
C ARG A 161 -0.30 14.16 17.45
N VAL A 162 -1.25 13.26 17.22
CA VAL A 162 -1.89 13.07 15.92
C VAL A 162 -3.30 13.66 15.97
N PRO A 163 -3.63 14.69 15.16
CA PRO A 163 -4.98 15.24 15.10
C PRO A 163 -5.93 14.20 14.51
N ILE A 164 -7.09 13.97 15.13
CA ILE A 164 -8.06 12.95 14.67
C ILE A 164 -9.34 13.55 14.07
N ASN A 165 -9.72 14.77 14.45
CA ASN A 165 -10.95 15.44 13.99
C ASN A 165 -10.65 16.48 12.91
N THR A 166 -10.15 16.04 11.75
CA THR A 166 -9.72 16.95 10.68
C THR A 166 -10.64 16.94 9.46
N PHE A 167 -11.58 15.99 9.41
CA PHE A 167 -12.39 15.79 8.21
C PHE A 167 -13.34 16.96 7.96
N ALA A 168 -13.39 17.40 6.70
CA ALA A 168 -14.42 18.30 6.24
C ALA A 168 -15.81 17.70 6.45
N PRO A 169 -16.82 18.52 6.76
CA PRO A 169 -18.19 18.06 6.90
C PRO A 169 -18.64 17.30 5.64
N TYR A 170 -19.24 16.13 5.82
CA TYR A 170 -19.80 15.35 4.72
C TYR A 170 -21.30 15.65 4.60
N PRO A 171 -21.80 16.02 3.43
CA PRO A 171 -23.19 16.46 3.25
C PRO A 171 -24.22 15.31 3.27
N GLY A 172 -23.80 14.08 3.56
CA GLY A 172 -24.71 12.95 3.67
C GLY A 172 -25.42 12.91 5.03
N ASN A 173 -26.69 12.47 5.03
CA ASN A 173 -27.42 12.16 6.26
C ASN A 173 -26.78 10.91 6.93
N TYR A 174 -25.67 11.09 7.59
CA TYR A 174 -25.19 10.09 8.53
C TYR A 174 -25.92 10.27 9.85
N PRO A 175 -26.28 9.19 10.53
CA PRO A 175 -26.62 9.28 11.92
C PRO A 175 -25.51 10.08 12.59
N LYS A 176 -25.84 11.24 13.18
CA LYS A 176 -24.89 11.99 14.01
C LYS A 176 -24.42 10.99 15.04
N ASP A 177 -23.12 10.69 15.02
CA ASP A 177 -22.52 9.84 16.03
C ASP A 177 -22.72 10.57 17.37
N LYS A 178 -23.72 10.15 18.15
CA LYS A 178 -24.07 10.78 19.44
C LYS A 178 -22.92 10.67 20.44
N ASN A 179 -21.92 9.85 20.13
CA ASN A 179 -20.71 9.61 20.89
C ASN A 179 -19.48 10.23 20.21
N LYS A 180 -19.57 11.47 19.71
CA LYS A 180 -18.40 12.17 19.23
C LYS A 180 -17.46 12.40 20.42
N PRO A 181 -16.40 11.61 20.60
CA PRO A 181 -15.49 11.86 21.69
C PRO A 181 -14.83 13.23 21.46
N ALA A 182 -14.65 13.96 22.53
CA ALA A 182 -13.80 15.15 22.53
C ALA A 182 -12.44 14.83 21.89
N PRO A 183 -11.74 15.81 21.31
CA PRO A 183 -10.47 15.57 20.61
C PRO A 183 -9.48 14.90 21.55
N THR A 184 -9.42 13.60 21.53
CA THR A 184 -8.50 12.83 22.35
C THR A 184 -7.17 12.80 21.62
N ILE A 185 -6.22 13.42 22.25
CA ILE A 185 -4.83 13.40 21.86
C ILE A 185 -4.28 12.08 22.36
N ILE A 186 -4.10 11.10 21.47
CA ILE A 186 -3.48 9.84 21.85
C ILE A 186 -2.11 9.77 21.23
N THR A 187 -1.19 9.55 22.09
CA THR A 187 0.22 9.51 21.80
C THR A 187 0.89 8.41 22.56
N LYS A 188 1.30 7.45 21.87
CA LYS A 188 2.51 6.63 22.07
C LYS A 188 2.56 5.62 20.95
N ILE A 189 3.01 6.03 19.78
CA ILE A 189 3.52 5.07 18.83
C ILE A 189 4.91 4.69 19.34
N LYS A 190 4.98 3.65 20.16
CA LYS A 190 6.24 3.01 20.52
C LYS A 190 6.59 2.03 19.44
N SER A 191 7.64 2.31 18.71
CA SER A 191 8.27 1.33 17.84
C SER A 191 8.77 0.13 18.66
N SER A 192 8.28 -1.06 18.33
CA SER A 192 8.73 -2.30 18.92
C SER A 192 9.53 -3.11 17.90
N ASN A 193 10.70 -2.62 17.50
CA ASN A 193 11.69 -3.49 16.85
C ASN A 193 13.08 -3.12 17.34
N LYS A 194 13.57 -3.87 18.33
CA LYS A 194 15.01 -3.96 18.61
C LYS A 194 15.66 -4.66 17.42
N ILE A 195 16.15 -3.88 16.47
CA ILE A 195 17.17 -4.39 15.53
C ILE A 195 18.48 -4.27 16.31
N ASN A 196 19.03 -5.41 16.72
CA ASN A 196 20.39 -5.46 17.25
C ASN A 196 21.32 -4.85 16.18
N PRO A 197 22.20 -3.90 16.55
CA PRO A 197 23.19 -3.40 15.61
C PRO A 197 24.10 -4.56 15.23
N ILE A 198 24.12 -4.90 13.95
CA ILE A 198 25.13 -5.80 13.38
C ILE A 198 26.47 -5.08 13.60
N LYS A 199 27.29 -5.61 14.50
CA LYS A 199 28.68 -5.20 14.65
C LYS A 199 29.35 -5.39 13.29
N SER A 200 29.72 -4.29 12.64
CA SER A 200 30.59 -4.33 11.47
C SER A 200 31.94 -4.88 11.91
N ILE A 201 32.21 -6.11 11.54
CA ILE A 201 33.56 -6.68 11.62
C ILE A 201 34.33 -6.04 10.46
N LEU A 202 35.05 -4.98 10.77
CA LEU A 202 36.09 -4.45 9.92
C LEU A 202 37.24 -5.46 9.91
N SER A 203 37.24 -6.37 8.94
CA SER A 203 38.41 -7.18 8.62
C SER A 203 39.46 -6.29 7.94
N LYS A 204 40.65 -6.25 8.53
CA LYS A 204 41.86 -5.61 7.97
C LYS A 204 42.17 -6.22 6.60
N PRO A 205 42.71 -5.46 5.65
CA PRO A 205 43.12 -5.98 4.35
C PRO A 205 44.33 -6.91 4.52
N GLN A 206 44.15 -8.19 4.16
CA GLN A 206 45.29 -9.11 3.97
C GLN A 206 45.96 -8.77 2.65
N GLN A 207 47.26 -8.57 2.72
CA GLN A 207 48.15 -8.43 1.57
C GLN A 207 48.18 -9.76 0.80
N ASN A 208 47.67 -9.77 -0.42
CA ASN A 208 47.79 -10.91 -1.33
C ASN A 208 49.12 -10.85 -2.03
N LYS A 209 49.94 -11.88 -1.76
CA LYS A 209 51.14 -12.22 -2.56
C LYS A 209 50.70 -12.75 -3.92
N SER A 210 51.33 -12.27 -4.96
CA SER A 210 51.16 -12.69 -6.36
C SER A 210 51.54 -14.18 -6.55
N PRO A 211 50.76 -14.96 -7.29
CA PRO A 211 51.25 -16.20 -7.87
C PRO A 211 51.76 -15.99 -9.29
N SER A 212 52.92 -16.64 -9.58
CA SER A 212 53.60 -16.69 -10.86
C SER A 212 52.84 -17.45 -11.97
N PRO A 213 53.21 -17.26 -13.24
CA PRO A 213 52.37 -17.68 -14.38
C PRO A 213 52.52 -19.17 -14.71
N ILE A 214 51.41 -19.82 -15.00
CA ILE A 214 51.39 -21.18 -15.55
C ILE A 214 51.07 -21.13 -17.06
N VAL A 215 51.97 -21.84 -17.75
CA VAL A 215 52.10 -22.01 -19.18
C VAL A 215 50.88 -22.63 -19.86
N SER A 216 50.50 -22.11 -21.01
CA SER A 216 49.49 -22.53 -21.97
C SER A 216 49.73 -23.94 -22.54
N LYS A 217 48.65 -24.72 -22.69
CA LYS A 217 48.57 -25.76 -23.74
C LYS A 217 47.27 -25.56 -24.54
N LYS A 218 47.49 -25.41 -25.85
CA LYS A 218 46.49 -25.41 -26.93
C LYS A 218 45.88 -26.82 -27.08
N THR A 219 44.60 -26.90 -27.31
CA THR A 219 44.01 -28.00 -28.11
C THR A 219 42.90 -27.43 -28.99
N ASP A 220 42.96 -27.86 -30.24
CA ASP A 220 42.14 -27.45 -31.39
C ASP A 220 40.70 -28.01 -31.38
N GLY A 221 39.82 -27.32 -32.07
CA GLY A 221 38.45 -27.33 -32.49
C GLY A 221 37.63 -28.64 -32.56
N PRO A 222 36.41 -28.60 -33.07
CA PRO A 222 36.05 -28.09 -34.37
C PRO A 222 34.74 -27.22 -34.45
N LYS A 223 34.63 -26.55 -35.60
CA LYS A 223 33.51 -25.76 -36.10
C LYS A 223 32.29 -26.60 -36.44
N THR A 224 31.07 -26.15 -36.14
CA THR A 224 29.89 -26.44 -36.97
C THR A 224 28.97 -25.24 -37.03
N ASP A 225 28.79 -24.76 -38.26
CA ASP A 225 27.74 -23.84 -38.70
C ASP A 225 26.36 -24.48 -38.56
N THR A 226 25.38 -23.71 -38.06
CA THR A 226 23.99 -23.97 -38.47
C THR A 226 23.19 -22.67 -38.49
N LYS A 227 22.91 -22.21 -39.72
CA LYS A 227 21.91 -21.18 -40.05
C LYS A 227 20.52 -21.67 -39.66
N ILE A 228 19.75 -20.87 -38.95
CA ILE A 228 18.31 -21.00 -38.88
C ILE A 228 17.63 -19.73 -39.37
N LYS A 229 16.80 -19.91 -40.37
CA LYS A 229 16.05 -18.91 -41.13
C LYS A 229 14.93 -18.29 -40.29
N ARG A 230 14.74 -16.99 -40.46
CA ARG A 230 13.57 -16.24 -40.05
C ARG A 230 12.32 -16.70 -40.81
N SER A 231 11.20 -16.92 -40.12
CA SER A 231 9.86 -16.94 -40.69
C SER A 231 9.03 -15.84 -40.02
N ILE A 232 8.61 -14.88 -40.82
CA ILE A 232 7.67 -13.82 -40.50
C ILE A 232 6.29 -14.38 -40.86
N ALA A 233 5.39 -14.43 -39.88
CA ALA A 233 3.96 -14.63 -40.13
C ALA A 233 3.20 -13.37 -39.73
N GLN A 234 2.60 -12.72 -40.71
CA GLN A 234 1.63 -11.64 -40.59
C GLN A 234 0.33 -12.18 -40.03
N VAL A 235 -0.23 -11.49 -39.04
CA VAL A 235 -1.64 -11.68 -38.67
C VAL A 235 -2.39 -10.36 -38.95
N LYS A 236 -3.41 -10.51 -39.78
CA LYS A 236 -4.30 -9.49 -40.27
C LYS A 236 -5.27 -8.99 -39.20
N ASP A 237 -5.55 -7.71 -39.23
CA ASP A 237 -6.63 -7.01 -38.55
C ASP A 237 -8.01 -7.65 -38.78
N GLN A 238 -8.78 -7.81 -37.71
CA GLN A 238 -10.24 -7.87 -37.75
C GLN A 238 -10.83 -6.94 -36.67
N LYS A 239 -11.61 -5.95 -37.12
CA LYS A 239 -12.49 -5.11 -36.31
C LYS A 239 -13.73 -5.91 -35.91
N PRO A 240 -14.26 -5.73 -34.70
CA PRO A 240 -15.64 -6.11 -34.37
C PRO A 240 -16.61 -4.92 -34.56
N GLN A 241 -17.77 -5.27 -34.99
CA GLN A 241 -18.97 -4.41 -35.03
C GLN A 241 -19.48 -4.14 -33.61
#